data_4c2ef6705fcf0346c16446f3a2ddfafb
#
_entry.id   4c2ef6705fcf0346c16446f3a2ddfafb
#
_cell.length_a   1.000
_cell.length_b   1.000
_cell.length_c   1.000
_cell.angle_alpha   90.00
_cell.angle_beta   90.00
_cell.angle_gamma   90.00
#
_symmetry.space_group_name_H-M   'P 1'
#
loop_
_entity.id
_entity.type
_entity.pdbx_description
1 polymer ?
#
loop_
_entity_poly.entity_id
_entity_poly.type
_entity_poly.pdbx_seq_one_letter_code
_entity_poly.pdbx_strand_id
1 'polypeptide(L)'
;MKKYEAKFDKVNLNSLSVSAEEWQEAEMLISEELKEAIFLAKENIATFHARQRFVGQKIETSPGVFCWQKAIGIEKVGLYIPGGTAPLFSTVLMLAVPAKIAGCREIVLCTPPAHDGKVHPAVLYAAKVAGVSRIFKVGGIQAIAAMAYGTESIPKVYKIFGPGNQYVTAAKQLVSLRDVAIDMPAGPSEVEVLADEFADPTFVAADLLSQAEHGVDSQTVLITTSLELLQAVKSEVERQLAELPRKEIAEKSLANSKFIVVRTMEEALDMTNAYAPEHLIIQTKDYGLLAEKVINAGSVFLGPLSPESAGDYASGTNHTLPTNGYAKAYSGVSLDSFIRKITFQEILPDGLRQIGPAIEVMATNEHLDAHKNAVSVRLSTIN
;
A
#
# COMPACT_ATOMS: atom_id res chain seq x y z
N MET A 1 -17.70 19.94 -6.26
CA MET A 1 -16.45 19.45 -6.85
C MET A 1 -15.85 20.46 -7.81
N LYS A 2 -16.41 20.75 -8.98
CA LYS A 2 -15.85 21.68 -10.00
C LYS A 2 -15.34 23.02 -9.45
N LYS A 3 -16.02 23.59 -8.44
CA LYS A 3 -15.59 24.82 -7.76
C LYS A 3 -14.26 24.68 -7.02
N TYR A 4 -13.98 23.50 -6.49
CA TYR A 4 -12.69 23.20 -5.80
C TYR A 4 -11.58 22.98 -6.82
N GLU A 5 -11.84 22.28 -7.92
CA GLU A 5 -10.89 22.12 -9.03
C GLU A 5 -10.48 23.47 -9.62
N ALA A 6 -11.46 24.38 -9.83
CA ALA A 6 -11.16 25.74 -10.28
C ALA A 6 -10.30 26.52 -9.27
N LYS A 7 -10.49 26.29 -7.96
CA LYS A 7 -9.76 26.99 -6.91
C LYS A 7 -8.34 26.44 -6.70
N PHE A 8 -8.19 25.12 -6.63
CA PHE A 8 -6.92 24.47 -6.24
C PHE A 8 -6.09 24.03 -7.46
N ASP A 9 -6.72 23.42 -8.44
CA ASP A 9 -6.04 22.94 -9.65
C ASP A 9 -6.07 23.98 -10.78
N LYS A 10 -6.83 25.10 -10.57
CA LYS A 10 -6.96 26.23 -11.51
C LYS A 10 -7.51 25.83 -12.88
N VAL A 11 -8.37 24.81 -12.90
CA VAL A 11 -8.97 24.25 -14.11
C VAL A 11 -10.49 24.32 -14.04
N ASN A 12 -11.11 24.77 -15.13
CA ASN A 12 -12.55 24.78 -15.31
C ASN A 12 -12.97 23.54 -16.13
N LEU A 13 -13.49 22.51 -15.45
CA LEU A 13 -13.89 21.27 -16.08
C LEU A 13 -15.38 21.25 -16.45
N ASN A 14 -15.70 20.86 -17.67
CA ASN A 14 -17.07 20.60 -18.11
C ASN A 14 -17.60 19.30 -17.49
N SER A 15 -16.75 18.25 -17.44
CA SER A 15 -17.01 16.96 -16.81
C SER A 15 -15.89 16.59 -15.84
N LEU A 16 -16.25 16.03 -14.70
CA LEU A 16 -15.27 15.42 -13.77
C LEU A 16 -14.84 14.03 -14.22
N SER A 17 -15.67 13.32 -14.97
CA SER A 17 -15.34 11.98 -15.46
C SER A 17 -14.44 12.07 -16.70
N VAL A 18 -13.48 11.16 -16.76
CA VAL A 18 -12.69 10.92 -17.98
C VAL A 18 -13.60 10.28 -19.02
N SER A 19 -13.56 10.80 -20.26
CA SER A 19 -14.39 10.31 -21.34
C SER A 19 -13.74 9.13 -22.09
N ALA A 20 -14.53 8.45 -22.93
CA ALA A 20 -14.01 7.36 -23.77
C ALA A 20 -12.97 7.85 -24.78
N GLU A 21 -13.15 9.06 -25.28
CA GLU A 21 -12.23 9.73 -26.21
C GLU A 21 -10.88 10.02 -25.52
N GLU A 22 -10.90 10.52 -24.27
CA GLU A 22 -9.69 10.76 -23.48
C GLU A 22 -8.90 9.44 -23.25
N TRP A 23 -9.60 8.32 -23.04
CA TRP A 23 -8.97 6.99 -22.92
C TRP A 23 -8.29 6.57 -24.24
N GLN A 24 -8.93 6.78 -25.36
CA GLN A 24 -8.38 6.42 -26.68
C GLN A 24 -7.20 7.32 -27.04
N GLU A 25 -7.32 8.63 -26.83
CA GLU A 25 -6.24 9.59 -27.06
C GLU A 25 -4.99 9.24 -26.25
N ALA A 26 -5.17 8.91 -24.98
CA ALA A 26 -4.08 8.52 -24.08
C ALA A 26 -3.26 7.34 -24.63
N GLU A 27 -3.93 6.31 -25.17
CA GLU A 27 -3.25 5.15 -25.74
C GLU A 27 -2.39 5.48 -26.96
N MET A 28 -2.80 6.48 -27.76
CA MET A 28 -2.03 6.94 -28.93
C MET A 28 -0.85 7.85 -28.55
N LEU A 29 -0.91 8.51 -27.39
CA LEU A 29 0.12 9.44 -26.93
C LEU A 29 1.29 8.77 -26.21
N ILE A 30 1.18 7.49 -25.89
CA ILE A 30 2.21 6.74 -25.17
C ILE A 30 3.06 5.94 -26.17
N SER A 31 4.39 5.99 -25.96
CA SER A 31 5.32 5.21 -26.75
C SER A 31 5.13 3.68 -26.54
N GLU A 32 5.42 2.88 -27.54
CA GLU A 32 5.36 1.42 -27.43
C GLU A 32 6.30 0.91 -26.33
N GLU A 33 7.48 1.49 -26.19
CA GLU A 33 8.44 1.16 -25.13
C GLU A 33 7.82 1.34 -23.72
N LEU A 34 7.11 2.44 -23.49
CA LEU A 34 6.43 2.66 -22.19
C LEU A 34 5.26 1.70 -21.99
N LYS A 35 4.53 1.35 -23.05
CA LYS A 35 3.47 0.33 -22.96
C LYS A 35 4.01 -1.04 -22.57
N GLU A 36 5.13 -1.45 -23.17
CA GLU A 36 5.81 -2.70 -22.85
C GLU A 36 6.30 -2.71 -21.40
N ALA A 37 6.90 -1.62 -20.93
CA ALA A 37 7.34 -1.49 -19.55
C ALA A 37 6.15 -1.55 -18.54
N ILE A 38 5.06 -0.84 -18.82
CA ILE A 38 3.84 -0.89 -18.00
C ILE A 38 3.25 -2.31 -18.00
N PHE A 39 3.26 -2.98 -19.14
CA PHE A 39 2.76 -4.35 -19.25
C PHE A 39 3.61 -5.34 -18.44
N LEU A 40 4.95 -5.26 -18.55
CA LEU A 40 5.87 -6.08 -17.74
C LEU A 40 5.63 -5.88 -16.24
N ALA A 41 5.58 -4.63 -15.79
CA ALA A 41 5.31 -4.29 -14.39
C ALA A 41 3.97 -4.87 -13.93
N LYS A 42 2.90 -4.67 -14.70
CA LYS A 42 1.56 -5.19 -14.40
C LYS A 42 1.55 -6.71 -14.28
N GLU A 43 2.23 -7.44 -15.18
CA GLU A 43 2.29 -8.92 -15.14
C GLU A 43 3.05 -9.41 -13.91
N ASN A 44 4.16 -8.77 -13.52
CA ASN A 44 4.91 -9.13 -12.33
C ASN A 44 4.10 -8.88 -11.05
N ILE A 45 3.44 -7.71 -10.95
CA ILE A 45 2.54 -7.37 -9.85
C ILE A 45 1.39 -8.39 -9.78
N ALA A 46 0.81 -8.75 -10.93
CA ALA A 46 -0.28 -9.72 -10.98
C ALA A 46 0.19 -11.12 -10.54
N THR A 47 1.37 -11.54 -10.98
CA THR A 47 1.96 -12.83 -10.62
C THR A 47 2.19 -12.94 -9.12
N PHE A 48 2.79 -11.93 -8.50
CA PHE A 48 3.07 -11.91 -7.06
C PHE A 48 1.78 -11.88 -6.24
N HIS A 49 0.86 -10.95 -6.55
CA HIS A 49 -0.38 -10.79 -5.79
C HIS A 49 -1.37 -11.95 -5.98
N ALA A 50 -1.40 -12.60 -7.14
CA ALA A 50 -2.25 -13.78 -7.35
C ALA A 50 -1.90 -14.96 -6.44
N ARG A 51 -0.65 -15.07 -5.99
CA ARG A 51 -0.21 -16.11 -5.06
C ARG A 51 -0.64 -15.87 -3.61
N GLN A 52 -1.10 -14.68 -3.29
CA GLN A 52 -1.58 -14.29 -1.95
C GLN A 52 -3.06 -14.66 -1.72
N ARG A 53 -3.70 -15.37 -2.64
CA ARG A 53 -5.11 -15.75 -2.50
C ARG A 53 -5.32 -16.61 -1.25
N PHE A 54 -6.24 -16.16 -0.40
CA PHE A 54 -6.66 -16.91 0.76
C PHE A 54 -7.50 -18.12 0.34
N VAL A 55 -7.07 -19.30 0.76
CA VAL A 55 -7.81 -20.54 0.59
C VAL A 55 -8.33 -20.98 1.97
N GLY A 56 -9.63 -20.77 2.23
CA GLY A 56 -10.27 -21.16 3.46
C GLY A 56 -10.40 -22.69 3.57
N GLN A 57 -10.14 -23.23 4.76
CA GLN A 57 -10.39 -24.62 5.09
C GLN A 57 -11.62 -24.74 5.98
N LYS A 58 -12.49 -25.71 5.70
CA LYS A 58 -13.58 -26.10 6.60
C LYS A 58 -13.00 -27.02 7.68
N ILE A 59 -13.02 -26.55 8.92
CA ILE A 59 -12.42 -27.22 10.08
C ILE A 59 -13.56 -27.73 10.96
N GLU A 60 -13.50 -28.99 11.35
CA GLU A 60 -14.34 -29.57 12.38
C GLU A 60 -13.70 -29.30 13.74
N THR A 61 -14.26 -28.37 14.52
CA THR A 61 -13.72 -27.95 15.83
C THR A 61 -14.13 -28.85 16.94
N SER A 62 -15.27 -29.52 16.81
CA SER A 62 -15.80 -30.61 17.61
C SER A 62 -16.63 -31.51 16.70
N PRO A 63 -16.86 -32.80 17.01
CA PRO A 63 -17.66 -33.62 16.15
C PRO A 63 -19.02 -33.02 15.83
N GLY A 64 -19.29 -32.84 14.53
CA GLY A 64 -20.50 -32.19 14.03
C GLY A 64 -20.52 -30.66 14.11
N VAL A 65 -19.41 -29.97 14.44
CA VAL A 65 -19.29 -28.52 14.48
C VAL A 65 -18.23 -28.06 13.48
N PHE A 66 -18.63 -27.38 12.44
CA PHE A 66 -17.78 -26.93 11.34
C PHE A 66 -17.67 -25.41 11.29
N CYS A 67 -16.43 -24.92 11.20
CA CYS A 67 -16.13 -23.50 11.04
C CYS A 67 -15.18 -23.29 9.87
N TRP A 68 -15.41 -22.22 9.08
CA TRP A 68 -14.52 -21.83 7.98
C TRP A 68 -14.61 -20.35 7.69
N GLN A 69 -13.64 -19.86 6.92
CA GLN A 69 -13.63 -18.50 6.39
C GLN A 69 -13.71 -18.54 4.86
N LYS A 70 -14.38 -17.56 4.29
CA LYS A 70 -14.43 -17.29 2.84
C LYS A 70 -13.94 -15.87 2.59
N ALA A 71 -12.94 -15.73 1.72
CA ALA A 71 -12.48 -14.43 1.25
C ALA A 71 -13.41 -13.91 0.15
N ILE A 72 -13.80 -12.64 0.24
CA ILE A 72 -14.66 -11.96 -0.73
C ILE A 72 -14.08 -10.57 -0.98
N GLY A 73 -13.91 -10.18 -2.25
CA GLY A 73 -13.45 -8.85 -2.63
C GLY A 73 -14.36 -7.75 -2.09
N ILE A 74 -13.78 -6.64 -1.69
CA ILE A 74 -14.53 -5.42 -1.34
C ILE A 74 -15.21 -4.95 -2.62
N GLU A 75 -16.54 -4.77 -2.57
CA GLU A 75 -17.32 -4.51 -3.78
C GLU A 75 -16.91 -3.23 -4.50
N LYS A 76 -16.70 -2.13 -3.74
CA LYS A 76 -16.38 -0.80 -4.26
C LYS A 76 -15.16 -0.24 -3.55
N VAL A 77 -14.11 0.03 -4.30
CA VAL A 77 -12.87 0.62 -3.78
C VAL A 77 -12.53 1.91 -4.51
N GLY A 78 -12.01 2.87 -3.76
CA GLY A 78 -11.52 4.13 -4.27
C GLY A 78 -10.01 4.17 -4.27
N LEU A 79 -9.41 4.53 -5.37
CA LEU A 79 -7.98 4.72 -5.54
C LEU A 79 -7.70 6.21 -5.68
N TYR A 80 -6.86 6.76 -4.83
CA TYR A 80 -6.39 8.12 -4.94
C TYR A 80 -4.97 8.13 -5.50
N ILE A 81 -4.78 8.78 -6.62
CA ILE A 81 -3.46 8.96 -7.24
C ILE A 81 -3.13 10.45 -7.15
N PRO A 82 -2.09 10.84 -6.41
CA PRO A 82 -1.73 12.24 -6.30
C PRO A 82 -1.26 12.78 -7.65
N GLY A 83 -1.55 14.04 -7.90
CA GLY A 83 -0.90 14.82 -8.92
C GLY A 83 0.32 15.52 -8.34
N GLY A 84 1.03 16.26 -9.16
CA GLY A 84 2.17 17.05 -8.74
C GLY A 84 3.30 17.04 -9.75
N THR A 85 4.53 16.89 -9.28
CA THR A 85 5.73 16.97 -10.12
C THR A 85 6.02 15.70 -10.93
N ALA A 86 5.33 14.58 -10.63
CA ALA A 86 5.51 13.30 -11.34
C ALA A 86 4.15 12.62 -11.57
N PRO A 87 3.91 12.05 -12.76
CA PRO A 87 2.72 11.26 -13.05
C PRO A 87 2.89 9.84 -12.47
N LEU A 88 2.37 9.57 -11.28
CA LEU A 88 2.57 8.31 -10.54
C LEU A 88 1.69 7.17 -11.12
N PHE A 89 1.92 6.81 -12.38
CA PHE A 89 1.21 5.72 -13.05
C PHE A 89 1.57 4.33 -12.47
N SER A 90 2.74 4.16 -11.86
CA SER A 90 3.11 2.95 -11.13
C SER A 90 2.15 2.69 -9.97
N THR A 91 1.80 3.71 -9.20
CA THR A 91 0.83 3.61 -8.09
C THR A 91 -0.55 3.13 -8.57
N VAL A 92 -0.94 3.48 -9.80
CA VAL A 92 -2.18 2.92 -10.40
C VAL A 92 -2.09 1.40 -10.51
N LEU A 93 -0.97 0.86 -11.01
CA LEU A 93 -0.76 -0.58 -11.12
C LEU A 93 -0.74 -1.25 -9.74
N MET A 94 0.00 -0.67 -8.79
CA MET A 94 0.15 -1.18 -7.42
C MET A 94 -1.17 -1.31 -6.67
N LEU A 95 -2.15 -0.45 -6.97
CA LEU A 95 -3.45 -0.47 -6.32
C LEU A 95 -4.53 -1.19 -7.14
N ALA A 96 -4.60 -0.93 -8.44
CA ALA A 96 -5.68 -1.46 -9.26
C ALA A 96 -5.52 -2.95 -9.60
N VAL A 97 -4.29 -3.43 -9.83
CA VAL A 97 -4.04 -4.85 -10.16
C VAL A 97 -4.46 -5.77 -9.01
N PRO A 98 -4.02 -5.59 -7.75
CA PRO A 98 -4.49 -6.43 -6.65
C PRO A 98 -6.00 -6.25 -6.39
N ALA A 99 -6.57 -5.05 -6.54
CA ALA A 99 -8.01 -4.83 -6.43
C ALA A 99 -8.79 -5.69 -7.45
N LYS A 100 -8.30 -5.76 -8.69
CA LYS A 100 -8.90 -6.58 -9.75
C LYS A 100 -8.79 -8.08 -9.45
N ILE A 101 -7.63 -8.55 -8.98
CA ILE A 101 -7.37 -9.95 -8.59
C ILE A 101 -8.26 -10.35 -7.40
N ALA A 102 -8.48 -9.44 -6.45
CA ALA A 102 -9.38 -9.64 -5.31
C ALA A 102 -10.85 -9.77 -5.70
N GLY A 103 -11.22 -9.36 -6.92
CA GLY A 103 -12.59 -9.40 -7.41
C GLY A 103 -13.42 -8.18 -7.00
N CYS A 104 -12.81 -7.03 -6.75
CA CYS A 104 -13.52 -5.77 -6.55
C CYS A 104 -14.33 -5.45 -7.81
N ARG A 105 -15.65 -5.20 -7.64
CA ARG A 105 -16.56 -4.99 -8.78
C ARG A 105 -16.43 -3.61 -9.38
N GLU A 106 -16.27 -2.59 -8.52
CA GLU A 106 -16.12 -1.20 -8.92
C GLU A 106 -14.82 -0.64 -8.34
N ILE A 107 -13.90 -0.28 -9.24
CA ILE A 107 -12.62 0.34 -8.92
C ILE A 107 -12.69 1.77 -9.44
N VAL A 108 -12.86 2.72 -8.53
CA VAL A 108 -12.96 4.15 -8.82
C VAL A 108 -11.61 4.81 -8.59
N LEU A 109 -11.10 5.55 -9.55
CA LEU A 109 -9.86 6.29 -9.43
C LEU A 109 -10.12 7.80 -9.46
N CYS A 110 -9.56 8.51 -8.50
CA CYS A 110 -9.53 9.98 -8.47
C CYS A 110 -8.08 10.46 -8.57
N THR A 111 -7.83 11.39 -9.48
CA THR A 111 -6.52 12.05 -9.67
C THR A 111 -6.75 13.47 -10.14
N PRO A 112 -5.95 14.46 -9.68
CA PRO A 112 -6.09 15.82 -10.16
C PRO A 112 -5.76 15.91 -11.66
N PRO A 113 -6.45 16.76 -12.40
CA PRO A 113 -6.10 17.05 -13.78
C PRO A 113 -4.86 17.95 -13.86
N ALA A 114 -4.17 17.92 -14.98
CA ALA A 114 -3.17 18.92 -15.34
C ALA A 114 -3.84 20.27 -15.72
N HIS A 115 -3.04 21.31 -15.94
CA HIS A 115 -3.55 22.66 -16.26
C HIS A 115 -4.42 22.74 -17.53
N ASP A 116 -4.27 21.78 -18.43
CA ASP A 116 -5.09 21.64 -19.64
C ASP A 116 -6.43 20.92 -19.39
N GLY A 117 -6.69 20.49 -18.15
CA GLY A 117 -7.88 19.76 -17.77
C GLY A 117 -7.86 18.27 -18.10
N LYS A 118 -6.72 17.74 -18.55
CA LYS A 118 -6.54 16.32 -18.87
C LYS A 118 -5.79 15.58 -17.77
N VAL A 119 -5.97 14.29 -17.71
CA VAL A 119 -5.15 13.37 -16.89
C VAL A 119 -3.96 12.92 -17.75
N HIS A 120 -2.81 12.77 -17.13
CA HIS A 120 -1.59 12.33 -17.83
C HIS A 120 -1.83 11.00 -18.58
N PRO A 121 -1.43 10.88 -19.87
CA PRO A 121 -1.72 9.69 -20.68
C PRO A 121 -1.25 8.38 -20.06
N ALA A 122 -0.06 8.34 -19.43
CA ALA A 122 0.45 7.14 -18.77
C ALA A 122 -0.42 6.68 -17.60
N VAL A 123 -1.03 7.61 -16.83
CA VAL A 123 -1.98 7.29 -15.76
C VAL A 123 -3.24 6.65 -16.33
N LEU A 124 -3.78 7.21 -17.42
CA LEU A 124 -4.95 6.65 -18.09
C LEU A 124 -4.66 5.26 -18.67
N TYR A 125 -3.52 5.09 -19.33
CA TYR A 125 -3.15 3.80 -19.89
C TYR A 125 -2.94 2.73 -18.80
N ALA A 126 -2.20 3.05 -17.74
CA ALA A 126 -2.02 2.14 -16.61
C ALA A 126 -3.36 1.75 -15.98
N ALA A 127 -4.27 2.71 -15.81
CA ALA A 127 -5.62 2.45 -15.29
C ALA A 127 -6.44 1.53 -16.22
N LYS A 128 -6.33 1.71 -17.53
CA LYS A 128 -6.97 0.86 -18.55
C LYS A 128 -6.49 -0.58 -18.43
N VAL A 129 -5.18 -0.80 -18.47
CA VAL A 129 -4.60 -2.16 -18.46
C VAL A 129 -4.75 -2.86 -17.11
N ALA A 130 -4.85 -2.10 -16.00
CA ALA A 130 -5.12 -2.62 -14.67
C ALA A 130 -6.60 -2.89 -14.40
N GLY A 131 -7.51 -2.44 -15.28
CA GLY A 131 -8.95 -2.71 -15.18
C GLY A 131 -9.71 -1.80 -14.23
N VAL A 132 -9.30 -0.53 -14.10
CA VAL A 132 -10.04 0.51 -13.39
C VAL A 132 -11.39 0.73 -14.08
N SER A 133 -12.47 0.85 -13.29
CA SER A 133 -13.83 0.96 -13.82
C SER A 133 -14.18 2.38 -14.26
N ARG A 134 -13.75 3.38 -13.48
CA ARG A 134 -14.07 4.80 -13.69
C ARG A 134 -12.96 5.69 -13.17
N ILE A 135 -12.65 6.77 -13.91
CA ILE A 135 -11.66 7.76 -13.50
C ILE A 135 -12.32 9.13 -13.40
N PHE A 136 -11.96 9.86 -12.35
CA PHE A 136 -12.43 11.21 -12.10
C PHE A 136 -11.27 12.19 -11.95
N LYS A 137 -11.38 13.32 -12.60
CA LYS A 137 -10.43 14.46 -12.61
C LYS A 137 -10.66 15.29 -11.35
N VAL A 138 -10.32 14.73 -10.19
CA VAL A 138 -10.52 15.34 -8.88
C VAL A 138 -9.34 15.00 -7.99
N GLY A 139 -8.66 16.01 -7.48
CA GLY A 139 -7.51 15.88 -6.57
C GLY A 139 -7.82 16.26 -5.12
N GLY A 140 -6.81 16.19 -4.26
CA GLY A 140 -6.85 16.71 -2.90
C GLY A 140 -7.89 16.11 -1.96
N ILE A 141 -8.18 16.82 -0.88
CA ILE A 141 -9.13 16.38 0.17
C ILE A 141 -10.56 16.20 -0.36
N GLN A 142 -10.93 16.94 -1.40
CA GLN A 142 -12.25 16.84 -2.01
C GLN A 142 -12.45 15.51 -2.74
N ALA A 143 -11.39 14.90 -3.28
CA ALA A 143 -11.44 13.56 -3.85
C ALA A 143 -11.75 12.51 -2.78
N ILE A 144 -11.06 12.60 -1.64
CA ILE A 144 -11.28 11.72 -0.49
C ILE A 144 -12.72 11.84 0.03
N ALA A 145 -13.19 13.08 0.25
CA ALA A 145 -14.56 13.33 0.69
C ALA A 145 -15.60 12.82 -0.33
N ALA A 146 -15.36 13.03 -1.64
CA ALA A 146 -16.26 12.57 -2.67
C ALA A 146 -16.37 11.03 -2.72
N MET A 147 -15.27 10.32 -2.59
CA MET A 147 -15.28 8.85 -2.50
C MET A 147 -15.88 8.34 -1.21
N ALA A 148 -15.67 9.03 -0.08
CA ALA A 148 -16.20 8.63 1.22
C ALA A 148 -17.73 8.78 1.33
N TYR A 149 -18.28 9.89 0.84
CA TYR A 149 -19.70 10.22 1.00
C TYR A 149 -20.55 9.95 -0.24
N GLY A 150 -19.91 9.88 -1.39
CA GLY A 150 -20.59 9.88 -2.68
C GLY A 150 -21.01 11.29 -3.08
N THR A 151 -21.11 11.50 -4.37
CA THR A 151 -21.66 12.71 -4.99
C THR A 151 -22.53 12.31 -6.18
N GLU A 152 -23.17 13.28 -6.84
CA GLU A 152 -23.90 13.01 -8.08
C GLU A 152 -23.02 12.35 -9.16
N SER A 153 -21.72 12.71 -9.23
CA SER A 153 -20.79 12.20 -10.25
C SER A 153 -19.94 11.04 -9.75
N ILE A 154 -19.41 11.12 -8.52
CA ILE A 154 -18.47 10.17 -7.95
C ILE A 154 -19.21 9.25 -6.97
N PRO A 155 -19.22 7.92 -7.21
CA PRO A 155 -19.91 7.00 -6.33
C PRO A 155 -19.21 6.88 -4.98
N LYS A 156 -20.02 6.62 -3.92
CA LYS A 156 -19.48 6.22 -2.62
C LYS A 156 -18.78 4.87 -2.73
N VAL A 157 -17.60 4.76 -2.08
CA VAL A 157 -16.83 3.52 -1.98
C VAL A 157 -16.81 3.00 -0.55
N TYR A 158 -16.31 1.78 -0.34
CA TYR A 158 -16.26 1.16 0.98
C TYR A 158 -14.85 1.18 1.60
N LYS A 159 -13.82 1.36 0.76
CA LYS A 159 -12.44 1.54 1.22
C LYS A 159 -11.67 2.42 0.25
N ILE A 160 -10.83 3.32 0.79
CA ILE A 160 -10.02 4.25 0.01
C ILE A 160 -8.54 3.87 0.18
N PHE A 161 -7.82 3.84 -0.93
CA PHE A 161 -6.41 3.53 -1.04
C PHE A 161 -5.65 4.66 -1.72
N GLY A 162 -4.38 4.74 -1.46
CA GLY A 162 -3.45 5.59 -2.18
C GLY A 162 -2.73 6.60 -1.29
N PRO A 163 -1.49 6.94 -1.69
CA PRO A 163 -0.67 7.94 -1.01
C PRO A 163 -1.22 9.35 -1.22
N GLY A 164 -0.77 10.28 -0.41
CA GLY A 164 -1.14 11.69 -0.56
C GLY A 164 -0.33 12.57 0.37
N ASN A 165 -0.42 13.89 0.16
CA ASN A 165 0.20 14.84 1.05
C ASN A 165 -0.50 14.85 2.43
N GLN A 166 0.07 15.60 3.39
CA GLN A 166 -0.45 15.70 4.76
C GLN A 166 -1.97 16.02 4.85
N TYR A 167 -2.51 16.82 3.92
CA TYR A 167 -3.94 17.16 3.89
C TYR A 167 -4.79 15.97 3.45
N VAL A 168 -4.35 15.24 2.43
CA VAL A 168 -5.02 14.03 1.95
C VAL A 168 -4.97 12.95 3.02
N THR A 169 -3.82 12.77 3.69
CA THR A 169 -3.66 11.83 4.79
C THR A 169 -4.60 12.19 5.96
N ALA A 170 -4.64 13.46 6.37
CA ALA A 170 -5.57 13.91 7.41
C ALA A 170 -7.04 13.68 7.01
N ALA A 171 -7.40 13.95 5.75
CA ALA A 171 -8.76 13.69 5.27
C ALA A 171 -9.10 12.19 5.30
N LYS A 172 -8.19 11.31 4.88
CA LYS A 172 -8.35 9.85 4.99
C LYS A 172 -8.59 9.43 6.44
N GLN A 173 -7.76 9.90 7.36
CA GLN A 173 -7.91 9.60 8.79
C GLN A 173 -9.27 10.07 9.34
N LEU A 174 -9.70 11.29 9.02
CA LEU A 174 -10.98 11.82 9.46
C LEU A 174 -12.18 11.01 8.96
N VAL A 175 -12.22 10.65 7.68
CA VAL A 175 -13.32 9.84 7.14
C VAL A 175 -13.27 8.40 7.65
N SER A 176 -12.10 7.90 8.05
CA SER A 176 -11.96 6.54 8.59
C SER A 176 -12.55 6.36 9.99
N LEU A 177 -12.78 7.45 10.70
CA LEU A 177 -13.37 7.39 12.04
C LEU A 177 -14.82 6.87 12.04
N ARG A 178 -15.59 7.09 10.95
CA ARG A 178 -17.02 6.77 10.92
C ARG A 178 -17.56 6.30 9.57
N ASP A 179 -16.93 6.68 8.46
CA ASP A 179 -17.63 6.69 7.16
C ASP A 179 -17.12 5.66 6.17
N VAL A 180 -15.80 5.47 6.06
CA VAL A 180 -15.16 4.61 5.06
C VAL A 180 -13.84 4.06 5.56
N ALA A 181 -13.52 2.81 5.25
CA ALA A 181 -12.21 2.25 5.59
C ALA A 181 -11.09 2.88 4.74
N ILE A 182 -9.87 2.87 5.25
CA ILE A 182 -8.68 3.30 4.50
C ILE A 182 -7.63 2.18 4.48
N ASP A 183 -6.62 2.31 3.63
CA ASP A 183 -5.47 1.39 3.55
C ASP A 183 -4.67 1.37 4.86
N MET A 184 -3.89 2.42 5.10
CA MET A 184 -3.08 2.60 6.31
C MET A 184 -2.76 4.08 6.52
N PRO A 185 -2.36 4.48 7.74
CA PRO A 185 -1.69 5.75 7.97
C PRO A 185 -0.34 5.74 7.25
N ALA A 186 -0.01 6.83 6.56
CA ALA A 186 1.28 7.03 5.93
C ALA A 186 1.74 8.47 6.11
N GLY A 187 3.04 8.66 6.32
CA GLY A 187 3.74 9.93 6.34
C GLY A 187 4.60 10.12 5.09
N PRO A 188 5.65 10.94 5.17
CA PRO A 188 6.68 11.04 4.15
C PRO A 188 7.37 9.69 3.91
N SER A 189 7.85 9.48 2.69
CA SER A 189 8.53 8.24 2.32
C SER A 189 9.93 8.13 2.95
N GLU A 190 10.36 6.91 3.22
CA GLU A 190 11.57 6.59 3.96
C GLU A 190 12.33 5.43 3.31
N VAL A 191 13.65 5.54 3.26
CA VAL A 191 14.53 4.40 2.98
C VAL A 191 15.59 4.27 4.06
N GLU A 192 15.86 3.04 4.47
CA GLU A 192 17.02 2.68 5.25
C GLU A 192 17.92 1.74 4.46
N VAL A 193 19.20 2.06 4.36
CA VAL A 193 20.23 1.14 3.87
C VAL A 193 21.03 0.63 5.06
N LEU A 194 20.97 -0.68 5.27
CA LEU A 194 21.82 -1.42 6.22
C LEU A 194 22.98 -2.02 5.47
N ALA A 195 24.21 -1.58 5.76
CA ALA A 195 25.38 -1.93 4.99
C ALA A 195 26.60 -2.29 5.86
N ASP A 196 27.45 -3.19 5.36
CA ASP A 196 28.77 -3.48 5.93
C ASP A 196 29.87 -3.00 4.97
N GLU A 197 31.13 -3.30 5.29
CA GLU A 197 32.32 -2.91 4.50
C GLU A 197 32.34 -3.52 3.08
N PHE A 198 31.51 -4.50 2.77
CA PHE A 198 31.42 -5.12 1.44
C PHE A 198 30.45 -4.42 0.50
N ALA A 199 29.66 -3.47 0.99
CA ALA A 199 28.73 -2.72 0.16
C ALA A 199 29.46 -1.79 -0.82
N ASP A 200 28.89 -1.65 -2.02
CA ASP A 200 29.37 -0.68 -3.00
C ASP A 200 28.84 0.72 -2.66
N PRO A 201 29.70 1.69 -2.35
CA PRO A 201 29.28 3.05 -2.00
C PRO A 201 28.49 3.74 -3.11
N THR A 202 28.73 3.38 -4.38
CA THR A 202 27.99 3.92 -5.53
C THR A 202 26.54 3.48 -5.53
N PHE A 203 26.29 2.20 -5.22
CA PHE A 203 24.95 1.66 -5.13
C PHE A 203 24.18 2.20 -3.92
N VAL A 204 24.84 2.22 -2.76
CA VAL A 204 24.24 2.80 -1.54
C VAL A 204 23.87 4.27 -1.76
N ALA A 205 24.74 5.06 -2.37
CA ALA A 205 24.45 6.46 -2.67
C ALA A 205 23.26 6.62 -3.64
N ALA A 206 23.19 5.78 -4.67
CA ALA A 206 22.09 5.79 -5.63
C ALA A 206 20.75 5.45 -4.95
N ASP A 207 20.71 4.45 -4.08
CA ASP A 207 19.50 4.06 -3.33
C ASP A 207 19.04 5.18 -2.36
N LEU A 208 19.98 5.84 -1.66
CA LEU A 208 19.66 6.98 -0.81
C LEU A 208 19.11 8.16 -1.61
N LEU A 209 19.65 8.42 -2.79
CA LEU A 209 19.23 9.51 -3.65
C LEU A 209 17.88 9.21 -4.35
N SER A 210 17.57 7.96 -4.70
CA SER A 210 16.29 7.59 -5.27
C SER A 210 15.13 7.94 -4.32
N GLN A 211 15.30 7.73 -3.02
CA GLN A 211 14.31 8.14 -2.03
C GLN A 211 14.34 9.67 -1.80
N ALA A 212 15.52 10.29 -1.76
CA ALA A 212 15.65 11.72 -1.48
C ALA A 212 14.95 12.60 -2.53
N GLU A 213 14.85 12.16 -3.78
CA GLU A 213 14.18 12.92 -4.85
C GLU A 213 12.65 12.86 -4.82
N HIS A 214 12.03 11.99 -3.99
CA HIS A 214 10.57 11.89 -3.89
C HIS A 214 9.94 13.16 -3.32
N GLY A 215 10.55 13.75 -2.29
CA GLY A 215 10.03 14.97 -1.68
C GLY A 215 10.95 15.56 -0.63
N VAL A 216 10.75 16.84 -0.34
CA VAL A 216 11.57 17.58 0.65
C VAL A 216 11.45 17.02 2.07
N ASP A 217 10.36 16.31 2.35
CA ASP A 217 10.05 15.71 3.65
C ASP A 217 10.49 14.23 3.71
N SER A 218 10.99 13.66 2.60
CA SER A 218 11.52 12.27 2.57
C SER A 218 12.72 12.14 3.47
N GLN A 219 12.92 10.93 4.04
CA GLN A 219 14.03 10.65 4.92
C GLN A 219 14.84 9.47 4.38
N THR A 220 16.17 9.63 4.37
CA THR A 220 17.09 8.54 4.03
C THR A 220 18.01 8.25 5.21
N VAL A 221 18.19 6.97 5.53
CA VAL A 221 18.99 6.52 6.65
C VAL A 221 20.04 5.53 6.14
N LEU A 222 21.31 5.74 6.48
CA LEU A 222 22.37 4.76 6.33
C LEU A 222 22.79 4.29 7.71
N ILE A 223 22.73 2.99 7.96
CA ILE A 223 23.31 2.35 9.14
C ILE A 223 24.41 1.41 8.69
N THR A 224 25.62 1.58 9.20
CA THR A 224 26.77 0.77 8.82
C THR A 224 27.71 0.53 10.00
N THR A 225 28.49 -0.56 9.92
CA THR A 225 29.60 -0.84 10.86
C THR A 225 30.92 -0.27 10.37
N SER A 226 31.00 0.26 9.13
CA SER A 226 32.23 0.76 8.51
C SER A 226 32.21 2.29 8.37
N LEU A 227 33.13 2.96 9.07
CA LEU A 227 33.34 4.40 8.91
C LEU A 227 33.88 4.73 7.51
N GLU A 228 34.71 3.85 6.94
CA GLU A 228 35.26 4.03 5.60
C GLU A 228 34.16 4.01 4.55
N LEU A 229 33.22 3.04 4.64
CA LEU A 229 32.07 2.98 3.76
C LEU A 229 31.22 4.25 3.89
N LEU A 230 30.92 4.70 5.12
CA LEU A 230 30.12 5.90 5.33
C LEU A 230 30.74 7.13 4.66
N GLN A 231 32.08 7.29 4.75
CA GLN A 231 32.78 8.41 4.12
C GLN A 231 32.73 8.30 2.58
N ALA A 232 32.95 7.09 2.04
CA ALA A 232 32.87 6.85 0.61
C ALA A 232 31.43 7.12 0.07
N VAL A 233 30.41 6.68 0.80
CA VAL A 233 29.00 6.95 0.45
C VAL A 233 28.70 8.45 0.46
N LYS A 234 29.19 9.20 1.44
CA LYS A 234 29.04 10.67 1.46
C LYS A 234 29.61 11.33 0.20
N SER A 235 30.82 10.94 -0.18
CA SER A 235 31.46 11.47 -1.40
C SER A 235 30.68 11.09 -2.65
N GLU A 236 30.16 9.86 -2.72
CA GLU A 236 29.33 9.42 -3.85
C GLU A 236 27.97 10.12 -3.89
N VAL A 237 27.33 10.35 -2.75
CA VAL A 237 26.09 11.13 -2.67
C VAL A 237 26.32 12.55 -3.20
N GLU A 238 27.39 13.23 -2.79
CA GLU A 238 27.72 14.58 -3.30
C GLU A 238 27.96 14.58 -4.81
N ARG A 239 28.70 13.58 -5.31
CA ARG A 239 28.97 13.44 -6.74
C ARG A 239 27.70 13.20 -7.56
N GLN A 240 26.89 12.21 -7.18
CA GLN A 240 25.68 11.84 -7.91
C GLN A 240 24.59 12.92 -7.79
N LEU A 241 24.45 13.56 -6.64
CA LEU A 241 23.51 14.66 -6.41
C LEU A 241 23.75 15.84 -7.37
N ALA A 242 25.01 16.10 -7.71
CA ALA A 242 25.36 17.19 -8.65
C ALA A 242 24.78 16.97 -10.06
N GLU A 243 24.51 15.73 -10.44
CA GLU A 243 24.01 15.31 -11.75
C GLU A 243 22.48 15.16 -11.79
N LEU A 244 21.79 15.19 -10.62
CA LEU A 244 20.35 14.94 -10.55
C LEU A 244 19.53 16.16 -11.05
N PRO A 245 18.53 15.94 -11.93
CA PRO A 245 17.62 17.00 -12.34
C PRO A 245 16.80 17.58 -11.18
N ARG A 246 16.49 16.77 -10.15
CA ARG A 246 15.71 17.17 -8.96
C ARG A 246 16.58 17.48 -7.75
N LYS A 247 17.80 17.93 -7.97
CA LYS A 247 18.82 18.23 -6.96
C LYS A 247 18.28 19.04 -5.77
N GLU A 248 17.56 20.14 -6.02
CA GLU A 248 17.06 21.02 -4.96
C GLU A 248 16.09 20.33 -3.99
N ILE A 249 15.35 19.33 -4.46
CA ILE A 249 14.45 18.51 -3.62
C ILE A 249 15.28 17.55 -2.80
N ALA A 250 16.18 16.82 -3.45
CA ALA A 250 17.04 15.84 -2.80
C ALA A 250 17.96 16.49 -1.73
N GLU A 251 18.52 17.66 -1.96
CA GLU A 251 19.31 18.41 -0.97
C GLU A 251 18.53 18.69 0.32
N LYS A 252 17.25 19.09 0.20
CA LYS A 252 16.40 19.37 1.36
C LYS A 252 16.05 18.10 2.12
N SER A 253 15.80 17.01 1.42
CA SER A 253 15.57 15.68 2.01
C SER A 253 16.80 15.19 2.76
N LEU A 254 17.98 15.26 2.13
CA LEU A 254 19.26 14.86 2.73
C LEU A 254 19.61 15.65 3.98
N ALA A 255 19.18 16.90 4.10
CA ALA A 255 19.38 17.70 5.30
C ALA A 255 18.69 17.12 6.55
N ASN A 256 17.60 16.33 6.36
CA ASN A 256 16.87 15.63 7.40
C ASN A 256 17.34 14.18 7.59
N SER A 257 18.21 13.70 6.72
CA SER A 257 18.68 12.31 6.67
C SER A 257 19.77 12.01 7.72
N LYS A 258 20.01 10.73 7.99
CA LYS A 258 20.96 10.28 9.01
C LYS A 258 21.90 9.20 8.46
N PHE A 259 23.20 9.43 8.64
CA PHE A 259 24.24 8.45 8.33
C PHE A 259 24.93 8.07 9.64
N ILE A 260 24.81 6.81 10.03
CA ILE A 260 25.10 6.31 11.37
C ILE A 260 26.12 5.19 11.29
N VAL A 261 27.20 5.30 12.10
CA VAL A 261 28.13 4.19 12.31
C VAL A 261 27.85 3.57 13.68
N VAL A 262 27.69 2.26 13.69
CA VAL A 262 27.49 1.45 14.90
C VAL A 262 28.66 0.48 15.09
N ARG A 263 28.75 -0.15 16.26
CA ARG A 263 29.87 -1.02 16.60
C ARG A 263 29.71 -2.44 16.04
N THR A 264 28.48 -2.92 15.97
CA THR A 264 28.17 -4.29 15.56
C THR A 264 26.94 -4.32 14.66
N MET A 265 26.82 -5.36 13.84
CA MET A 265 25.67 -5.57 12.99
C MET A 265 24.40 -5.91 13.80
N GLU A 266 24.54 -6.42 15.03
CA GLU A 266 23.42 -6.63 15.94
C GLU A 266 22.83 -5.30 16.41
N GLU A 267 23.71 -4.35 16.81
CA GLU A 267 23.29 -2.99 17.14
C GLU A 267 22.61 -2.29 15.94
N ALA A 268 23.13 -2.49 14.74
CA ALA A 268 22.50 -1.99 13.52
C ALA A 268 21.10 -2.55 13.32
N LEU A 269 20.93 -3.86 13.44
CA LEU A 269 19.63 -4.53 13.29
C LEU A 269 18.63 -4.14 14.37
N ASP A 270 19.08 -3.95 15.61
CA ASP A 270 18.21 -3.43 16.70
C ASP A 270 17.71 -2.03 16.36
N MET A 271 18.55 -1.16 15.80
CA MET A 271 18.15 0.17 15.33
C MET A 271 17.17 0.09 14.16
N THR A 272 17.44 -0.76 13.17
CA THR A 272 16.55 -1.04 12.03
C THR A 272 15.15 -1.46 12.52
N ASN A 273 15.08 -2.46 13.40
CA ASN A 273 13.81 -2.94 13.96
C ASN A 273 13.10 -1.90 14.84
N ALA A 274 13.86 -1.03 15.51
CA ALA A 274 13.30 0.08 16.29
C ALA A 274 12.80 1.21 15.40
N TYR A 275 13.49 1.54 14.32
CA TYR A 275 13.09 2.52 13.31
C TYR A 275 11.88 2.03 12.50
N ALA A 276 11.90 0.76 12.08
CA ALA A 276 10.86 0.12 11.28
C ALA A 276 10.61 0.86 9.94
N PRO A 277 11.61 0.88 9.05
CA PRO A 277 11.59 1.68 7.84
C PRO A 277 10.49 1.22 6.87
N GLU A 278 10.05 2.14 6.03
CA GLU A 278 9.19 1.84 4.86
C GLU A 278 9.92 0.88 3.90
N HIS A 279 11.09 1.29 3.44
CA HIS A 279 11.97 0.50 2.58
C HIS A 279 13.27 0.19 3.34
N LEU A 280 13.62 -1.09 3.44
CA LEU A 280 14.87 -1.56 4.00
C LEU A 280 15.71 -2.22 2.92
N ILE A 281 16.88 -1.67 2.62
CA ILE A 281 17.84 -2.28 1.70
C ILE A 281 18.99 -2.87 2.53
N ILE A 282 19.25 -4.16 2.39
CA ILE A 282 20.33 -4.85 3.09
C ILE A 282 21.47 -5.12 2.10
N GLN A 283 22.51 -4.29 2.15
CA GLN A 283 23.73 -4.42 1.35
C GLN A 283 24.91 -4.89 2.21
N THR A 284 24.80 -6.13 2.69
CA THR A 284 25.85 -6.77 3.48
C THR A 284 26.27 -8.09 2.84
N LYS A 285 27.45 -8.60 3.22
CA LYS A 285 27.90 -9.90 2.74
C LYS A 285 26.91 -11.02 3.06
N ASP A 286 26.37 -11.02 4.27
CA ASP A 286 25.48 -12.05 4.78
C ASP A 286 24.01 -11.57 4.86
N TYR A 287 23.55 -10.81 3.84
CA TYR A 287 22.20 -10.20 3.80
C TYR A 287 21.06 -11.21 4.06
N GLY A 288 21.20 -12.46 3.60
CA GLY A 288 20.20 -13.49 3.81
C GLY A 288 20.02 -13.88 5.29
N LEU A 289 21.12 -13.94 6.05
CA LEU A 289 21.05 -14.23 7.49
C LEU A 289 20.49 -13.05 8.30
N LEU A 290 20.75 -11.84 7.85
CA LEU A 290 20.19 -10.64 8.49
C LEU A 290 18.70 -10.50 8.20
N ALA A 291 18.27 -10.83 6.99
CA ALA A 291 16.86 -10.80 6.60
C ALA A 291 15.97 -11.63 7.54
N GLU A 292 16.44 -12.80 7.98
CA GLU A 292 15.70 -13.67 8.93
C GLU A 292 15.48 -13.03 10.31
N LYS A 293 16.26 -11.99 10.64
CA LYS A 293 16.18 -11.30 11.93
C LYS A 293 15.42 -9.97 11.85
N VAL A 294 15.02 -9.55 10.63
CA VAL A 294 14.18 -8.36 10.44
C VAL A 294 12.76 -8.69 10.87
N ILE A 295 12.23 -7.90 11.79
CA ILE A 295 10.85 -8.06 12.30
C ILE A 295 9.95 -6.87 11.97
N ASN A 296 10.53 -5.72 11.64
CA ASN A 296 9.80 -4.49 11.36
C ASN A 296 10.37 -3.77 10.14
N ALA A 297 9.71 -3.92 9.01
CA ALA A 297 9.96 -3.14 7.79
C ALA A 297 8.73 -3.21 6.87
N GLY A 298 8.51 -2.21 6.04
CA GLY A 298 7.43 -2.23 5.04
C GLY A 298 7.77 -3.18 3.88
N SER A 299 8.96 -3.05 3.32
CA SER A 299 9.53 -3.95 2.29
C SER A 299 11.03 -4.11 2.49
N VAL A 300 11.58 -5.28 2.16
CA VAL A 300 13.01 -5.58 2.33
C VAL A 300 13.63 -5.98 1.00
N PHE A 301 14.73 -5.32 0.65
CA PHE A 301 15.50 -5.52 -0.58
C PHE A 301 16.84 -6.16 -0.23
N LEU A 302 17.16 -7.28 -0.88
CA LEU A 302 18.26 -8.14 -0.47
C LEU A 302 19.42 -8.13 -1.46
N GLY A 303 20.58 -7.70 -0.99
CA GLY A 303 21.83 -7.72 -1.74
C GLY A 303 22.00 -6.53 -2.69
N PRO A 304 23.18 -6.42 -3.34
CA PRO A 304 23.59 -5.23 -4.08
C PRO A 304 22.82 -4.97 -5.38
N LEU A 305 22.10 -5.98 -5.91
CA LEU A 305 21.36 -5.87 -7.16
C LEU A 305 19.84 -5.67 -6.95
N SER A 306 19.42 -5.36 -5.74
CA SER A 306 18.01 -5.18 -5.38
C SER A 306 17.76 -3.73 -4.93
N PRO A 307 17.75 -2.75 -5.86
CA PRO A 307 17.45 -1.37 -5.51
C PRO A 307 15.98 -1.19 -5.15
N GLU A 308 15.65 -0.16 -4.36
CA GLU A 308 14.29 0.24 -4.02
C GLU A 308 13.40 0.40 -5.28
N SER A 309 13.94 1.05 -6.31
CA SER A 309 13.24 1.30 -7.57
C SER A 309 12.77 0.01 -8.28
N ALA A 310 13.37 -1.15 -8.02
CA ALA A 310 12.85 -2.41 -8.52
C ALA A 310 11.47 -2.73 -7.92
N GLY A 311 11.30 -2.51 -6.60
CA GLY A 311 10.03 -2.66 -5.91
C GLY A 311 9.01 -1.62 -6.33
N ASP A 312 9.45 -0.41 -6.58
CA ASP A 312 8.59 0.71 -6.96
C ASP A 312 7.96 0.54 -8.34
N TYR A 313 8.64 -0.15 -9.24
CA TYR A 313 8.19 -0.22 -10.63
C TYR A 313 7.87 -1.64 -11.12
N ALA A 314 8.77 -2.60 -10.98
CA ALA A 314 8.72 -3.78 -11.84
C ALA A 314 8.94 -5.14 -11.17
N SER A 315 9.45 -5.25 -9.94
CA SER A 315 9.71 -6.54 -9.31
C SER A 315 8.45 -7.34 -8.98
N GLY A 316 7.32 -6.65 -8.78
CA GLY A 316 6.02 -7.26 -8.50
C GLY A 316 5.52 -7.08 -7.07
N THR A 317 6.35 -6.62 -6.13
CA THR A 317 5.92 -6.22 -4.79
C THR A 317 5.10 -4.93 -4.84
N ASN A 318 4.62 -4.45 -3.70
CA ASN A 318 3.81 -3.23 -3.64
C ASN A 318 4.58 -2.11 -2.94
N HIS A 319 4.59 -0.93 -3.52
CA HIS A 319 5.26 0.23 -2.96
C HIS A 319 4.37 1.10 -2.06
N THR A 320 3.09 0.73 -1.89
CA THR A 320 2.22 1.43 -0.93
C THR A 320 2.42 0.80 0.43
N LEU A 321 3.34 1.35 1.19
CA LEU A 321 3.89 0.79 2.40
C LEU A 321 3.62 1.68 3.62
N PRO A 322 3.64 1.14 4.84
CA PRO A 322 3.56 1.94 6.05
C PRO A 322 4.87 2.69 6.30
N THR A 323 4.78 3.97 6.64
CA THR A 323 5.90 4.85 6.97
C THR A 323 5.87 5.22 8.45
N ASN A 324 6.84 6.01 8.92
CA ASN A 324 6.86 6.61 10.26
C ASN A 324 6.70 5.56 11.40
N GLY A 325 7.38 4.42 11.25
CA GLY A 325 7.37 3.34 12.22
C GLY A 325 6.08 2.52 12.26
N TYR A 326 5.10 2.81 11.40
CA TYR A 326 3.85 2.03 11.33
C TYR A 326 4.06 0.61 10.82
N ALA A 327 5.22 0.28 10.22
CA ALA A 327 5.58 -1.09 9.84
C ALA A 327 5.63 -2.08 11.04
N LYS A 328 5.62 -1.57 12.28
CA LYS A 328 5.47 -2.38 13.50
C LYS A 328 4.07 -3.00 13.66
N ALA A 329 3.05 -2.46 12.99
CA ALA A 329 1.67 -2.88 13.18
C ALA A 329 0.87 -3.01 11.88
N TYR A 330 1.34 -2.42 10.80
CA TYR A 330 0.67 -2.43 9.50
C TYR A 330 1.56 -3.08 8.45
N SER A 331 0.95 -3.87 7.59
CA SER A 331 1.58 -4.38 6.36
C SER A 331 1.38 -3.41 5.21
N GLY A 332 2.26 -3.45 4.22
CA GLY A 332 2.04 -2.82 2.94
C GLY A 332 0.78 -3.34 2.24
N VAL A 333 0.34 -2.64 1.20
CA VAL A 333 -0.80 -3.06 0.40
C VAL A 333 -0.52 -4.42 -0.23
N SER A 334 -1.46 -5.34 -0.03
CA SER A 334 -1.43 -6.70 -0.54
C SER A 334 -2.81 -7.10 -1.03
N LEU A 335 -2.97 -8.33 -1.50
CA LEU A 335 -4.29 -8.83 -1.88
C LEU A 335 -5.27 -8.82 -0.68
N ASP A 336 -4.78 -9.10 0.52
CA ASP A 336 -5.59 -9.06 1.76
C ASP A 336 -6.18 -7.67 2.04
N SER A 337 -5.55 -6.60 1.55
CA SER A 337 -6.06 -5.23 1.71
C SER A 337 -7.40 -5.00 0.98
N PHE A 338 -7.67 -5.79 -0.07
CA PHE A 338 -8.84 -5.66 -0.95
C PHE A 338 -9.92 -6.73 -0.72
N ILE A 339 -9.72 -7.63 0.25
CA ILE A 339 -10.69 -8.69 0.58
C ILE A 339 -11.23 -8.53 2.00
N ARG A 340 -12.36 -9.19 2.24
CA ARG A 340 -12.94 -9.42 3.57
C ARG A 340 -13.07 -10.91 3.79
N LYS A 341 -12.73 -11.38 4.98
CA LYS A 341 -12.89 -12.78 5.38
C LYS A 341 -14.17 -12.90 6.20
N ILE A 342 -15.17 -13.60 5.66
CA ILE A 342 -16.47 -13.85 6.31
C ILE A 342 -16.38 -15.22 6.95
N THR A 343 -16.72 -15.30 8.23
CA THR A 343 -16.78 -16.55 8.98
C THR A 343 -18.12 -17.25 8.78
N PHE A 344 -18.08 -18.54 8.53
CA PHE A 344 -19.23 -19.42 8.42
C PHE A 344 -19.16 -20.50 9.50
N GLN A 345 -20.33 -20.86 10.01
CA GLN A 345 -20.49 -21.92 11.00
C GLN A 345 -21.66 -22.81 10.59
N GLU A 346 -21.48 -24.12 10.69
CA GLU A 346 -22.51 -25.13 10.50
C GLU A 346 -22.41 -26.12 11.65
N ILE A 347 -23.53 -26.31 12.34
CA ILE A 347 -23.62 -27.19 13.50
C ILE A 347 -24.68 -28.25 13.23
N LEU A 348 -24.28 -29.51 13.23
CA LEU A 348 -25.16 -30.65 13.11
C LEU A 348 -25.84 -30.93 14.45
N PRO A 349 -26.96 -31.71 14.49
CA PRO A 349 -27.64 -32.05 15.75
C PRO A 349 -26.72 -32.63 16.83
N ASP A 350 -25.85 -33.57 16.46
CA ASP A 350 -24.89 -34.18 17.41
C ASP A 350 -23.87 -33.16 17.93
N GLY A 351 -23.41 -32.27 17.06
CA GLY A 351 -22.53 -31.16 17.45
C GLY A 351 -23.21 -30.25 18.47
N LEU A 352 -24.49 -29.89 18.23
CA LEU A 352 -25.23 -29.07 19.17
C LEU A 352 -25.47 -29.76 20.52
N ARG A 353 -25.75 -31.08 20.52
CA ARG A 353 -25.82 -31.87 21.77
C ARG A 353 -24.53 -31.81 22.56
N GLN A 354 -23.38 -31.83 21.85
CA GLN A 354 -22.07 -31.83 22.49
C GLN A 354 -21.70 -30.46 23.06
N ILE A 355 -21.84 -29.36 22.29
CA ILE A 355 -21.36 -28.03 22.73
C ILE A 355 -22.46 -27.20 23.43
N GLY A 356 -23.74 -27.57 23.24
CA GLY A 356 -24.89 -26.81 23.76
C GLY A 356 -24.85 -26.59 25.27
N PRO A 357 -24.62 -27.65 26.10
CA PRO A 357 -24.54 -27.49 27.56
C PRO A 357 -23.47 -26.46 27.98
N ALA A 358 -22.33 -26.45 27.32
CA ALA A 358 -21.27 -25.46 27.58
C ALA A 358 -21.70 -24.04 27.26
N ILE A 359 -22.39 -23.85 26.12
CA ILE A 359 -22.93 -22.52 25.72
C ILE A 359 -23.96 -22.04 26.75
N GLU A 360 -24.85 -22.92 27.22
CA GLU A 360 -25.86 -22.57 28.22
C GLU A 360 -25.24 -22.12 29.53
N VAL A 361 -24.20 -22.83 29.99
CA VAL A 361 -23.46 -22.48 31.21
C VAL A 361 -22.74 -21.15 31.05
N MET A 362 -22.04 -20.93 29.94
CA MET A 362 -21.34 -19.64 29.67
C MET A 362 -22.34 -18.50 29.64
N ALA A 363 -23.39 -18.60 28.84
CA ALA A 363 -24.40 -17.56 28.71
C ALA A 363 -25.09 -17.23 30.05
N THR A 364 -25.34 -18.25 30.89
CA THR A 364 -25.89 -18.06 32.25
C THR A 364 -24.95 -17.22 33.11
N ASN A 365 -23.64 -17.52 33.07
CA ASN A 365 -22.65 -16.80 33.89
C ASN A 365 -22.36 -15.39 33.37
N GLU A 366 -22.63 -15.12 32.09
CA GLU A 366 -22.60 -13.78 31.53
C GLU A 366 -23.93 -13.01 31.71
N HIS A 367 -24.93 -13.62 32.35
CA HIS A 367 -26.28 -13.05 32.53
C HIS A 367 -27.00 -12.76 31.18
N LEU A 368 -26.75 -13.59 30.16
CA LEU A 368 -27.31 -13.47 28.83
C LEU A 368 -28.36 -14.57 28.57
N ASP A 369 -29.51 -14.47 29.25
CA ASP A 369 -30.54 -15.50 29.22
C ASP A 369 -31.15 -15.76 27.82
N ALA A 370 -31.21 -14.73 26.98
CA ALA A 370 -31.66 -14.89 25.59
C ALA A 370 -30.67 -15.72 24.75
N HIS A 371 -29.36 -15.60 24.99
CA HIS A 371 -28.34 -16.42 24.34
C HIS A 371 -28.45 -17.88 24.78
N LYS A 372 -28.61 -18.13 26.09
CA LYS A 372 -28.90 -19.47 26.63
C LYS A 372 -30.13 -20.06 25.97
N ASN A 373 -31.25 -19.32 25.99
CA ASN A 373 -32.52 -19.82 25.46
C ASN A 373 -32.44 -20.15 23.97
N ALA A 374 -31.62 -19.42 23.19
CA ALA A 374 -31.41 -19.72 21.77
C ALA A 374 -30.84 -21.13 21.54
N VAL A 375 -30.09 -21.68 22.50
CA VAL A 375 -29.55 -23.04 22.47
C VAL A 375 -30.57 -24.01 23.06
N SER A 376 -31.16 -23.69 24.22
CA SER A 376 -32.08 -24.58 24.94
C SER A 376 -33.28 -25.01 24.08
N VAL A 377 -33.90 -24.06 23.33
CA VAL A 377 -35.05 -24.38 22.45
C VAL A 377 -34.65 -25.28 21.28
N ARG A 378 -33.40 -25.21 20.81
CA ARG A 378 -32.92 -26.11 19.75
C ARG A 378 -32.60 -27.51 20.31
N LEU A 379 -31.96 -27.58 21.47
CA LEU A 379 -31.72 -28.86 22.15
C LEU A 379 -33.00 -29.62 22.43
N SER A 380 -34.05 -28.92 22.85
CA SER A 380 -35.37 -29.54 23.09
C SER A 380 -36.03 -30.11 21.84
N THR A 381 -35.67 -29.65 20.65
CA THR A 381 -36.25 -30.15 19.38
C THR A 381 -35.46 -31.28 18.76
N ILE A 382 -34.22 -31.49 19.16
CA ILE A 382 -33.32 -32.52 18.60
C ILE A 382 -33.11 -33.69 19.54
N ASN A 383 -33.61 -33.59 20.77
CA ASN A 383 -33.71 -34.72 21.73
C ASN A 383 -35.03 -35.48 21.52
#